data_17e196b2638650a4f523ac8e7545ed33
#
_entry.id   17e196b2638650a4f523ac8e7545ed33
#
_cell.length_a   1.000
_cell.length_b   1.000
_cell.length_c   1.000
_cell.angle_alpha   90.00
_cell.angle_beta   90.00
_cell.angle_gamma   90.00
#
_symmetry.space_group_name_H-M   'P 1'
#
loop_
_entity.id
_entity.type
_entity.pdbx_description
1 polymer ?
#
loop_
_entity_poly.entity_id
_entity_poly.type
_entity_poly.pdbx_seq_one_letter_code
_entity_poly.pdbx_strand_id
1 'polypeptide(L)'
;MEEFKYLIPEESIDVITHHVDLMREIESHLRNVFIKHDYLEVLMPSFEYVDLYSDMDIGIEEEKMFQYINFEGKRVALRTDFTVPLARMYSTQNQQGEKRYCYFGKVYRKEKRHKGRSSEFYQGGVELLGKAGFAGDKECLDIIQQTLPYLKLKEIKIEIGSAKFYKRLCELVDDKDFVNILKKRDISSIDKLIKNKKIEGPLKKLLLQLPRSFGDINIIDDMLKSLEDQQLKESLIELKQLYETINDKVHFVFDLAMTPSMKYYTGIMIKGYTINSAETIITGGRYDHLMNHFQKNVPAIGFSYDLSHILKALEKEEETND
;
A
#
# COMPACT_ATOMS: atom_id res chain seq x y z
N MET A 1 17.90 -28.60 25.60
CA MET A 1 17.44 -27.29 26.12
C MET A 1 18.54 -26.21 26.14
N GLU A 2 19.79 -26.52 25.85
CA GLU A 2 20.88 -25.54 25.72
C GLU A 2 20.98 -24.87 24.33
N GLU A 3 20.41 -25.47 23.28
CA GLU A 3 20.54 -25.00 21.89
C GLU A 3 19.84 -23.66 21.59
N PHE A 4 18.82 -23.25 22.36
CA PHE A 4 18.10 -22.00 22.12
C PHE A 4 18.71 -20.73 22.71
N LYS A 5 19.74 -20.88 23.58
CA LYS A 5 20.27 -19.75 24.35
C LYS A 5 20.96 -18.66 23.49
N TYR A 6 21.44 -19.04 22.31
CA TYR A 6 22.21 -18.17 21.41
C TYR A 6 21.53 -17.95 20.04
N LEU A 7 20.30 -18.43 19.86
CA LEU A 7 19.55 -18.26 18.62
C LEU A 7 18.60 -17.09 18.77
N ILE A 8 18.46 -16.33 17.69
CA ILE A 8 17.38 -15.34 17.55
C ILE A 8 16.07 -16.07 17.22
N PRO A 9 14.90 -15.51 17.58
CA PRO A 9 13.62 -16.05 17.14
C PRO A 9 13.56 -16.20 15.62
N GLU A 10 12.88 -17.22 15.11
CA GLU A 10 12.79 -17.52 13.66
C GLU A 10 12.20 -16.37 12.84
N GLU A 11 11.37 -15.51 13.48
CA GLU A 11 10.73 -14.36 12.88
C GLU A 11 11.57 -13.08 12.94
N SER A 12 12.79 -13.14 13.48
CA SER A 12 13.67 -11.97 13.66
C SER A 12 14.93 -12.09 12.81
N ILE A 13 15.49 -10.96 12.43
CA ILE A 13 16.74 -10.87 11.65
C ILE A 13 17.62 -9.78 12.27
N ASP A 14 18.90 -10.11 12.52
CA ASP A 14 19.91 -9.11 12.82
C ASP A 14 20.35 -8.41 11.52
N VAL A 15 20.33 -7.09 11.53
CA VAL A 15 20.84 -6.28 10.42
C VAL A 15 22.22 -5.77 10.81
N ILE A 16 23.23 -6.10 10.02
CA ILE A 16 24.62 -5.77 10.32
C ILE A 16 25.11 -4.50 9.61
N THR A 17 26.19 -3.95 10.06
CA THR A 17 26.86 -2.67 9.82
C THR A 17 26.59 -1.98 8.48
N HIS A 18 26.99 -2.58 7.35
CA HIS A 18 26.84 -1.96 6.02
C HIS A 18 25.37 -1.71 5.66
N HIS A 19 24.50 -2.66 5.93
CA HIS A 19 23.07 -2.53 5.64
C HIS A 19 22.38 -1.51 6.55
N VAL A 20 22.87 -1.35 7.79
CA VAL A 20 22.37 -0.30 8.69
C VAL A 20 22.75 1.07 8.16
N ASP A 21 24.00 1.25 7.71
CA ASP A 21 24.48 2.53 7.16
C ASP A 21 23.68 2.90 5.90
N LEU A 22 23.46 1.93 4.99
CA LEU A 22 22.67 2.12 3.78
C LEU A 22 21.21 2.47 4.09
N MET A 23 20.60 1.77 5.06
CA MET A 23 19.24 2.08 5.51
C MET A 23 19.14 3.50 6.06
N ARG A 24 20.11 3.94 6.88
CA ARG A 24 20.14 5.29 7.44
C ARG A 24 20.38 6.37 6.40
N GLU A 25 21.17 6.08 5.38
CA GLU A 25 21.36 6.98 4.23
C GLU A 25 20.04 7.19 3.48
N ILE A 26 19.36 6.09 3.10
CA ILE A 26 18.06 6.16 2.42
C ILE A 26 17.04 6.91 3.29
N GLU A 27 16.93 6.54 4.57
CA GLU A 27 16.03 7.20 5.53
C GLU A 27 16.29 8.70 5.62
N SER A 28 17.56 9.11 5.66
CA SER A 28 17.95 10.52 5.70
C SER A 28 17.51 11.29 4.45
N HIS A 29 17.67 10.69 3.27
CA HIS A 29 17.24 11.30 2.02
C HIS A 29 15.71 11.41 1.95
N LEU A 30 14.97 10.36 2.31
CA LEU A 30 13.50 10.39 2.36
C LEU A 30 13.02 11.48 3.32
N ARG A 31 13.57 11.54 4.52
CA ARG A 31 13.24 12.55 5.54
C ARG A 31 13.46 13.97 5.01
N ASN A 32 14.57 14.22 4.32
CA ASN A 32 14.86 15.53 3.74
C ASN A 32 13.85 15.92 2.66
N VAL A 33 13.38 14.97 1.83
CA VAL A 33 12.31 15.25 0.85
C VAL A 33 11.00 15.56 1.57
N PHE A 34 10.62 14.76 2.57
CA PHE A 34 9.38 14.96 3.32
C PHE A 34 9.35 16.35 4.01
N ILE A 35 10.46 16.75 4.65
CA ILE A 35 10.57 18.06 5.30
C ILE A 35 10.44 19.20 4.27
N LYS A 36 11.00 19.07 3.06
CA LYS A 36 10.84 20.06 1.98
C LYS A 36 9.40 20.21 1.50
N HIS A 37 8.57 19.21 1.73
CA HIS A 37 7.13 19.22 1.47
C HIS A 37 6.29 19.54 2.72
N ASP A 38 6.91 20.12 3.76
CA ASP A 38 6.28 20.54 5.02
C ASP A 38 5.69 19.38 5.85
N TYR A 39 6.19 18.14 5.67
CA TYR A 39 5.79 17.02 6.53
C TYR A 39 6.52 17.09 7.86
N LEU A 40 5.74 16.97 8.94
CA LEU A 40 6.23 16.94 10.31
C LEU A 40 6.41 15.48 10.76
N GLU A 41 7.60 15.16 11.23
CA GLU A 41 7.86 13.81 11.75
C GLU A 41 7.17 13.59 13.09
N VAL A 42 6.48 12.45 13.20
CA VAL A 42 5.79 12.03 14.42
C VAL A 42 6.34 10.71 14.93
N LEU A 43 6.47 10.60 16.24
CA LEU A 43 6.80 9.37 16.93
C LEU A 43 5.55 8.83 17.63
N MET A 44 5.09 7.67 17.19
CA MET A 44 3.92 7.01 17.77
C MET A 44 4.34 5.79 18.58
N PRO A 45 3.57 5.41 19.63
CA PRO A 45 3.84 4.22 20.42
C PRO A 45 3.93 2.96 19.54
N SER A 46 4.77 2.00 19.96
CA SER A 46 4.81 0.68 19.31
C SER A 46 3.63 -0.21 19.70
N PHE A 47 2.88 0.18 20.72
CA PHE A 47 1.76 -0.56 21.29
C PHE A 47 0.45 0.18 21.03
N GLU A 48 -0.56 -0.57 20.60
CA GLU A 48 -1.93 -0.08 20.43
C GLU A 48 -2.91 -1.09 21.05
N TYR A 49 -4.10 -0.65 21.44
CA TYR A 49 -5.14 -1.60 21.82
C TYR A 49 -5.58 -2.42 20.59
N VAL A 50 -5.82 -3.72 20.79
CA VAL A 50 -6.29 -4.61 19.69
C VAL A 50 -7.60 -4.09 19.10
N ASP A 51 -8.48 -3.55 19.94
CA ASP A 51 -9.77 -3.02 19.54
C ASP A 51 -9.65 -1.87 18.52
N LEU A 52 -8.52 -1.13 18.52
CA LEU A 52 -8.24 -0.12 17.49
C LEU A 52 -8.26 -0.70 16.06
N TYR A 53 -7.88 -1.96 15.91
CA TYR A 53 -7.80 -2.64 14.63
C TYR A 53 -9.03 -3.52 14.37
N SER A 54 -9.54 -4.22 15.39
CA SER A 54 -10.61 -5.21 15.23
C SER A 54 -12.00 -4.59 15.06
N ASP A 55 -12.24 -3.41 15.64
CA ASP A 55 -13.52 -2.70 15.51
C ASP A 55 -13.74 -2.09 14.11
N MET A 56 -12.67 -2.06 13.31
CA MET A 56 -12.68 -1.55 11.95
C MET A 56 -12.38 -2.69 10.98
N ASP A 57 -13.26 -2.98 10.03
CA ASP A 57 -12.96 -3.93 8.95
C ASP A 57 -11.95 -3.35 7.95
N ILE A 58 -10.73 -3.10 8.43
CA ILE A 58 -9.65 -2.46 7.68
C ILE A 58 -8.79 -3.44 6.87
N GLY A 59 -9.03 -4.75 7.02
CA GLY A 59 -8.29 -5.79 6.31
C GLY A 59 -7.05 -6.29 7.05
N ILE A 60 -6.85 -5.89 8.31
CA ILE A 60 -5.82 -6.44 9.20
C ILE A 60 -6.42 -7.59 9.99
N GLU A 61 -5.93 -8.81 9.75
CA GLU A 61 -6.42 -10.02 10.43
C GLU A 61 -5.83 -10.09 11.84
N GLU A 62 -6.68 -10.31 12.83
CA GLU A 62 -6.28 -10.33 14.25
C GLU A 62 -5.20 -11.40 14.53
N GLU A 63 -5.27 -12.55 13.83
CA GLU A 63 -4.29 -13.63 13.95
C GLU A 63 -2.87 -13.21 13.52
N LYS A 64 -2.75 -12.17 12.70
CA LYS A 64 -1.46 -11.63 12.26
C LYS A 64 -0.86 -10.63 13.23
N MET A 65 -1.55 -10.26 14.30
CA MET A 65 -1.04 -9.33 15.30
C MET A 65 -0.25 -10.04 16.39
N PHE A 66 0.87 -9.46 16.80
CA PHE A 66 1.56 -9.84 18.05
C PHE A 66 0.83 -9.20 19.22
N GLN A 67 0.15 -10.02 20.02
CA GLN A 67 -0.73 -9.55 21.09
C GLN A 67 -0.26 -10.03 22.46
N TYR A 68 -0.54 -9.23 23.48
CA TYR A 68 -0.38 -9.60 24.89
C TYR A 68 -1.45 -8.92 25.74
N ILE A 69 -1.58 -9.38 26.98
CA ILE A 69 -2.45 -8.77 27.99
C ILE A 69 -1.62 -7.83 28.85
N ASN A 70 -2.00 -6.56 28.94
CA ASN A 70 -1.33 -5.58 29.78
C ASN A 70 -1.71 -5.74 31.27
N PHE A 71 -1.09 -4.94 32.15
CA PHE A 71 -1.33 -4.99 33.59
C PHE A 71 -2.77 -4.66 34.00
N GLU A 72 -3.54 -4.01 33.15
CA GLU A 72 -4.96 -3.69 33.35
C GLU A 72 -5.90 -4.79 32.83
N GLY A 73 -5.36 -5.91 32.34
CA GLY A 73 -6.14 -6.99 31.73
C GLY A 73 -6.67 -6.70 30.32
N LYS A 74 -6.16 -5.66 29.65
CA LYS A 74 -6.60 -5.28 28.31
C LYS A 74 -5.70 -5.91 27.25
N ARG A 75 -6.28 -6.24 26.09
CA ARG A 75 -5.55 -6.76 24.94
C ARG A 75 -4.80 -5.62 24.24
N VAL A 76 -3.51 -5.79 24.07
CA VAL A 76 -2.62 -4.85 23.41
C VAL A 76 -1.86 -5.58 22.30
N ALA A 77 -1.64 -4.92 21.19
CA ALA A 77 -0.85 -5.43 20.07
C ALA A 77 0.35 -4.53 19.76
N LEU A 78 1.41 -5.13 19.21
CA LEU A 78 2.39 -4.35 18.48
C LEU A 78 1.76 -3.79 17.22
N ARG A 79 2.04 -2.51 16.90
CA ARG A 79 1.44 -1.83 15.74
C ARG A 79 1.74 -2.59 14.46
N THR A 80 0.70 -2.78 13.65
CA THR A 80 0.79 -3.48 12.36
C THR A 80 1.05 -2.54 11.19
N ASP A 81 0.76 -1.25 11.37
CA ASP A 81 0.93 -0.17 10.40
C ASP A 81 1.13 1.18 11.12
N PHE A 82 1.27 2.25 10.37
CA PHE A 82 1.33 3.61 10.90
C PHE A 82 0.06 4.42 10.64
N THR A 83 -0.71 4.08 9.62
CA THR A 83 -1.89 4.85 9.19
C THR A 83 -2.98 4.88 10.26
N VAL A 84 -3.32 3.71 10.84
CA VAL A 84 -4.37 3.60 11.88
C VAL A 84 -3.93 4.29 13.18
N PRO A 85 -2.73 4.07 13.73
CA PRO A 85 -2.21 4.83 14.86
C PRO A 85 -2.19 6.35 14.64
N LEU A 86 -1.85 6.78 13.42
CA LEU A 86 -1.82 8.21 13.08
C LEU A 86 -3.23 8.81 13.00
N ALA A 87 -4.20 8.08 12.43
CA ALA A 87 -5.60 8.48 12.43
C ALA A 87 -6.15 8.64 13.86
N ARG A 88 -5.82 7.69 14.77
CA ARG A 88 -6.12 7.79 16.19
C ARG A 88 -5.47 9.04 16.82
N MET A 89 -4.17 9.25 16.57
CA MET A 89 -3.43 10.41 17.10
C MET A 89 -4.08 11.74 16.65
N TYR A 90 -4.38 11.87 15.36
CA TYR A 90 -5.05 13.06 14.80
C TYR A 90 -6.38 13.34 15.52
N SER A 91 -7.17 12.30 15.77
CA SER A 91 -8.47 12.43 16.43
C SER A 91 -8.33 12.75 17.92
N THR A 92 -7.51 12.00 18.66
CA THR A 92 -7.36 12.15 20.13
C THR A 92 -6.70 13.46 20.53
N GLN A 93 -5.81 14.01 19.72
CA GLN A 93 -5.20 15.32 19.91
C GLN A 93 -6.08 16.47 19.38
N ASN A 94 -7.31 16.16 18.95
CA ASN A 94 -8.26 17.10 18.39
C ASN A 94 -7.69 17.99 17.29
N GLN A 95 -6.84 17.42 16.44
CA GLN A 95 -6.26 18.10 15.28
C GLN A 95 -7.36 18.49 14.30
N GLN A 96 -7.15 19.57 13.58
CA GLN A 96 -8.08 20.09 12.58
C GLN A 96 -7.35 20.54 11.32
N GLY A 97 -8.08 20.57 10.21
CA GLY A 97 -7.57 21.06 8.93
C GLY A 97 -6.55 20.15 8.28
N GLU A 98 -5.83 20.73 7.33
CA GLU A 98 -4.78 20.03 6.58
C GLU A 98 -3.56 19.77 7.46
N LYS A 99 -3.08 18.53 7.48
CA LYS A 99 -1.89 18.09 8.21
C LYS A 99 -1.04 17.18 7.35
N ARG A 100 0.24 17.37 7.41
CA ARG A 100 1.26 16.55 6.78
C ARG A 100 2.11 15.91 7.85
N TYR A 101 2.06 14.59 7.94
CA TYR A 101 2.86 13.82 8.89
C TYR A 101 3.73 12.82 8.16
N CYS A 102 4.97 12.66 8.64
CA CYS A 102 5.83 11.57 8.22
C CYS A 102 6.29 10.77 9.44
N TYR A 103 6.73 9.55 9.18
CA TYR A 103 7.19 8.64 10.23
C TYR A 103 8.26 7.71 9.70
N PHE A 104 9.09 7.21 10.65
CA PHE A 104 10.03 6.11 10.44
C PHE A 104 9.97 5.17 11.64
N GLY A 105 9.99 3.86 11.41
CA GLY A 105 9.99 2.90 12.49
C GLY A 105 9.55 1.50 12.10
N LYS A 106 9.50 0.61 13.08
CA LYS A 106 9.13 -0.80 12.90
C LYS A 106 7.61 -0.97 12.98
N VAL A 107 7.10 -1.85 12.13
CA VAL A 107 5.78 -2.47 12.23
C VAL A 107 5.92 -3.97 12.34
N TYR A 108 4.91 -4.65 12.88
CA TYR A 108 5.01 -6.04 13.27
C TYR A 108 3.82 -6.84 12.75
N ARG A 109 4.08 -7.88 11.94
CA ARG A 109 3.04 -8.75 11.39
C ARG A 109 3.53 -10.17 11.42
N LYS A 110 2.73 -11.09 11.97
CA LYS A 110 3.06 -12.51 11.91
C LYS A 110 3.02 -12.97 10.46
N GLU A 111 4.16 -13.37 9.95
CA GLU A 111 4.28 -13.99 8.64
C GLU A 111 4.18 -15.52 8.76
N LYS A 112 3.65 -16.17 7.72
CA LYS A 112 3.68 -17.64 7.66
C LYS A 112 5.15 -18.08 7.67
N ARG A 113 5.44 -19.14 8.46
CA ARG A 113 6.78 -19.73 8.57
C ARG A 113 7.33 -20.13 7.21
N HIS A 114 8.06 -19.23 6.60
CA HIS A 114 8.90 -19.49 5.43
C HIS A 114 10.30 -19.00 5.77
N LYS A 115 11.30 -19.82 5.46
CA LYS A 115 12.72 -19.50 5.71
C LYS A 115 13.04 -18.10 5.19
N GLY A 116 13.55 -17.23 6.07
CA GLY A 116 14.04 -15.90 5.71
C GLY A 116 13.03 -14.76 5.72
N ARG A 117 11.76 -14.94 6.18
CA ARG A 117 10.82 -13.84 6.38
C ARG A 117 10.85 -13.34 7.81
N SER A 118 11.12 -12.05 7.98
CA SER A 118 10.98 -11.35 9.25
C SER A 118 9.52 -11.00 9.51
N SER A 119 9.13 -10.98 10.77
CA SER A 119 7.87 -10.40 11.25
C SER A 119 7.99 -8.94 11.67
N GLU A 120 9.20 -8.39 11.60
CA GLU A 120 9.50 -6.98 11.80
C GLU A 120 9.84 -6.33 10.47
N PHE A 121 9.20 -5.20 10.16
CA PHE A 121 9.43 -4.42 8.95
C PHE A 121 9.77 -2.99 9.34
N TYR A 122 10.87 -2.44 8.84
CA TYR A 122 11.20 -1.03 9.03
C TYR A 122 10.59 -0.22 7.90
N GLN A 123 9.69 0.68 8.24
CA GLN A 123 8.95 1.51 7.28
C GLN A 123 9.24 2.99 7.49
N GLY A 124 9.23 3.73 6.40
CA GLY A 124 9.17 5.20 6.39
C GLY A 124 8.04 5.63 5.48
N GLY A 125 7.25 6.63 5.87
CA GLY A 125 6.12 7.03 5.05
C GLY A 125 5.56 8.40 5.41
N VAL A 126 4.55 8.80 4.64
CA VAL A 126 3.84 10.07 4.78
C VAL A 126 2.33 9.85 4.80
N GLU A 127 1.65 10.70 5.56
CA GLU A 127 0.19 10.77 5.62
C GLU A 127 -0.26 12.23 5.48
N LEU A 128 -1.07 12.50 4.48
CA LEU A 128 -1.66 13.80 4.17
C LEU A 128 -3.14 13.77 4.50
N LEU A 129 -3.52 14.48 5.55
CA LEU A 129 -4.89 14.60 6.02
C LEU A 129 -5.45 15.97 5.64
N GLY A 130 -6.73 16.03 5.27
CA GLY A 130 -7.42 17.29 4.99
C GLY A 130 -7.31 17.79 3.55
N LYS A 131 -6.53 17.14 2.68
CA LYS A 131 -6.38 17.51 1.27
C LYS A 131 -7.12 16.54 0.36
N ALA A 132 -8.28 16.97 -0.11
CA ALA A 132 -9.16 16.12 -0.91
C ALA A 132 -8.70 15.95 -2.36
N GLY A 133 -9.06 14.82 -2.95
CA GLY A 133 -9.03 14.56 -4.39
C GLY A 133 -7.69 14.76 -5.05
N PHE A 134 -7.74 15.23 -6.29
CA PHE A 134 -6.60 15.35 -7.20
C PHE A 134 -5.35 16.03 -6.62
N ALA A 135 -5.53 17.12 -5.86
CA ALA A 135 -4.40 17.87 -5.32
C ALA A 135 -3.59 17.07 -4.28
N GLY A 136 -4.27 16.27 -3.44
CA GLY A 136 -3.59 15.39 -2.49
C GLY A 136 -2.94 14.19 -3.18
N ASP A 137 -3.62 13.58 -4.16
CA ASP A 137 -3.12 12.46 -4.94
C ASP A 137 -1.85 12.86 -5.71
N LYS A 138 -1.87 14.03 -6.36
CA LYS A 138 -0.73 14.60 -7.06
C LYS A 138 0.46 14.83 -6.12
N GLU A 139 0.25 15.42 -4.93
CA GLU A 139 1.32 15.67 -3.96
C GLU A 139 2.04 14.36 -3.57
N CYS A 140 1.29 13.29 -3.30
CA CYS A 140 1.88 11.99 -3.00
C CYS A 140 2.69 11.42 -4.17
N LEU A 141 2.20 11.52 -5.40
CA LEU A 141 2.95 11.07 -6.59
C LEU A 141 4.20 11.91 -6.84
N ASP A 142 4.14 13.24 -6.61
CA ASP A 142 5.29 14.14 -6.72
C ASP A 142 6.38 13.76 -5.72
N ILE A 143 6.01 13.42 -4.47
CA ILE A 143 6.97 12.97 -3.45
C ILE A 143 7.59 11.63 -3.84
N ILE A 144 6.78 10.68 -4.31
CA ILE A 144 7.29 9.39 -4.80
C ILE A 144 8.34 9.62 -5.90
N GLN A 145 8.02 10.40 -6.94
CA GLN A 145 8.97 10.70 -8.02
C GLN A 145 10.30 11.27 -7.51
N GLN A 146 10.23 12.23 -6.58
CA GLN A 146 11.42 12.87 -6.03
C GLN A 146 12.28 11.94 -5.17
N THR A 147 11.68 10.89 -4.62
CA THR A 147 12.36 9.95 -3.71
C THR A 147 12.92 8.72 -4.42
N LEU A 148 12.39 8.32 -5.59
CA LEU A 148 12.87 7.13 -6.31
C LEU A 148 14.39 7.07 -6.50
N PRO A 149 15.08 8.17 -6.89
CA PRO A 149 16.54 8.13 -7.08
C PRO A 149 17.32 7.78 -5.80
N TYR A 150 16.77 8.07 -4.63
CA TYR A 150 17.41 7.82 -3.34
C TYR A 150 17.24 6.39 -2.83
N LEU A 151 16.37 5.59 -3.44
CA LEU A 151 16.20 4.18 -3.09
C LEU A 151 17.36 3.31 -3.59
N LYS A 152 18.19 3.84 -4.49
CA LYS A 152 19.39 3.19 -5.07
C LYS A 152 19.12 1.89 -5.86
N LEU A 153 17.87 1.55 -6.10
CA LEU A 153 17.46 0.40 -6.89
C LEU A 153 17.48 0.74 -8.39
N LYS A 154 17.95 -0.20 -9.21
CA LYS A 154 18.11 0.00 -10.67
C LYS A 154 16.78 0.06 -11.40
N GLU A 155 15.86 -0.83 -11.06
CA GLU A 155 14.58 -0.96 -11.77
C GLU A 155 13.42 -0.91 -10.76
N ILE A 156 12.74 0.22 -10.77
CA ILE A 156 11.54 0.42 -9.95
C ILE A 156 10.35 0.63 -10.87
N LYS A 157 9.24 -0.05 -10.59
CA LYS A 157 7.94 0.20 -11.22
C LYS A 157 6.92 0.56 -10.17
N ILE A 158 6.20 1.64 -10.42
CA ILE A 158 5.10 2.13 -9.60
C ILE A 158 3.81 1.81 -10.34
N GLU A 159 3.08 0.85 -9.80
CA GLU A 159 1.77 0.47 -10.29
C GLU A 159 0.72 1.41 -9.69
N ILE A 160 -0.13 1.95 -10.54
CA ILE A 160 -1.25 2.82 -10.17
C ILE A 160 -2.56 2.11 -10.52
N GLY A 161 -3.46 2.04 -9.54
CA GLY A 161 -4.81 1.50 -9.70
C GLY A 161 -5.86 2.41 -9.06
N SER A 162 -7.14 2.03 -9.19
CA SER A 162 -8.26 2.76 -8.62
C SER A 162 -9.16 1.86 -7.77
N ALA A 163 -9.32 2.22 -6.49
CA ALA A 163 -10.27 1.56 -5.60
C ALA A 163 -11.72 1.81 -6.03
N LYS A 164 -12.01 2.95 -6.66
CA LYS A 164 -13.33 3.25 -7.23
C LYS A 164 -13.65 2.27 -8.37
N PHE A 165 -12.71 2.10 -9.31
CA PHE A 165 -12.83 1.15 -10.41
C PHE A 165 -13.04 -0.27 -9.90
N TYR A 166 -12.19 -0.71 -8.97
CA TYR A 166 -12.28 -2.03 -8.33
C TYR A 166 -13.64 -2.25 -7.65
N LYS A 167 -14.10 -1.31 -6.81
CA LYS A 167 -15.38 -1.43 -6.11
C LYS A 167 -16.55 -1.52 -7.09
N ARG A 168 -16.55 -0.67 -8.13
CA ARG A 168 -17.59 -0.72 -9.16
C ARG A 168 -17.62 -2.03 -9.92
N LEU A 169 -16.47 -2.61 -10.23
CA LEU A 169 -16.38 -3.95 -10.81
C LEU A 169 -16.98 -5.02 -9.89
N CYS A 170 -16.67 -4.98 -8.60
CA CYS A 170 -17.24 -5.91 -7.63
C CYS A 170 -18.77 -5.80 -7.56
N GLU A 171 -19.33 -4.60 -7.60
CA GLU A 171 -20.78 -4.35 -7.64
C GLU A 171 -21.43 -4.92 -8.92
N LEU A 172 -20.81 -4.70 -10.08
CA LEU A 172 -21.35 -5.17 -11.37
C LEU A 172 -21.28 -6.69 -11.52
N VAL A 173 -20.25 -7.32 -10.97
CA VAL A 173 -20.06 -8.77 -11.03
C VAL A 173 -20.87 -9.48 -9.95
N ASP A 174 -21.02 -8.87 -8.77
CA ASP A 174 -21.77 -9.39 -7.61
C ASP A 174 -21.47 -10.87 -7.31
N ASP A 175 -20.19 -11.18 -7.09
CA ASP A 175 -19.74 -12.55 -6.83
C ASP A 175 -18.66 -12.58 -5.74
N LYS A 176 -18.84 -13.48 -4.76
CA LYS A 176 -17.96 -13.58 -3.58
C LYS A 176 -16.54 -14.04 -3.93
N ASP A 177 -16.39 -14.85 -4.96
CA ASP A 177 -15.10 -15.41 -5.38
C ASP A 177 -14.36 -14.48 -6.34
N PHE A 178 -15.05 -13.48 -6.90
CA PHE A 178 -14.47 -12.56 -7.89
C PHE A 178 -13.18 -11.93 -7.43
N VAL A 179 -13.10 -11.47 -6.18
CA VAL A 179 -11.89 -10.86 -5.60
C VAL A 179 -10.71 -11.83 -5.64
N ASN A 180 -10.92 -13.09 -5.30
CA ASN A 180 -9.88 -14.12 -5.31
C ASN A 180 -9.44 -14.48 -6.74
N ILE A 181 -10.39 -14.51 -7.67
CA ILE A 181 -10.14 -14.74 -9.10
C ILE A 181 -9.29 -13.59 -9.65
N LEU A 182 -9.65 -12.35 -9.33
CA LEU A 182 -8.95 -11.16 -9.78
C LEU A 182 -7.52 -11.10 -9.23
N LYS A 183 -7.33 -11.36 -7.94
CA LYS A 183 -5.99 -11.43 -7.30
C LYS A 183 -5.06 -12.42 -7.98
N LYS A 184 -5.59 -13.58 -8.40
CA LYS A 184 -4.82 -14.63 -9.08
C LYS A 184 -4.64 -14.37 -10.57
N ARG A 185 -5.35 -13.38 -11.14
CA ARG A 185 -5.42 -13.10 -12.59
C ARG A 185 -5.76 -14.36 -13.41
N ASP A 186 -6.60 -15.23 -12.84
CA ASP A 186 -6.96 -16.51 -13.43
C ASP A 186 -8.03 -16.36 -14.51
N ILE A 187 -7.57 -16.32 -15.76
CA ILE A 187 -8.42 -16.16 -16.95
C ILE A 187 -9.45 -17.29 -17.05
N SER A 188 -9.06 -18.54 -16.71
CA SER A 188 -9.97 -19.70 -16.76
C SER A 188 -11.13 -19.55 -15.77
N SER A 189 -10.82 -19.07 -14.57
CA SER A 189 -11.85 -18.82 -13.55
C SER A 189 -12.75 -17.63 -13.92
N ILE A 190 -12.21 -16.60 -14.59
CA ILE A 190 -13.03 -15.50 -15.15
C ILE A 190 -13.98 -16.03 -16.21
N ASP A 191 -13.54 -16.88 -17.14
CA ASP A 191 -14.40 -17.49 -18.15
C ASP A 191 -15.53 -18.33 -17.53
N LYS A 192 -15.22 -19.11 -16.48
CA LYS A 192 -16.22 -19.88 -15.73
C LYS A 192 -17.24 -18.98 -15.04
N LEU A 193 -16.78 -17.91 -14.40
CA LEU A 193 -17.62 -16.92 -13.74
C LEU A 193 -18.60 -16.28 -14.73
N ILE A 194 -18.10 -15.83 -15.89
CA ILE A 194 -18.90 -15.23 -16.97
C ILE A 194 -20.01 -16.19 -17.43
N LYS A 195 -19.68 -17.46 -17.66
CA LYS A 195 -20.64 -18.48 -18.06
C LYS A 195 -21.69 -18.76 -16.99
N ASN A 196 -21.26 -18.95 -15.75
CA ASN A 196 -22.15 -19.27 -14.62
C ASN A 196 -23.14 -18.14 -14.33
N LYS A 197 -22.67 -16.89 -14.39
CA LYS A 197 -23.49 -15.69 -14.15
C LYS A 197 -24.19 -15.18 -15.41
N LYS A 198 -23.98 -15.81 -16.57
CA LYS A 198 -24.52 -15.39 -17.87
C LYS A 198 -24.22 -13.91 -18.17
N ILE A 199 -22.99 -13.50 -17.86
CA ILE A 199 -22.55 -12.11 -18.13
C ILE A 199 -22.34 -11.94 -19.62
N GLU A 200 -22.97 -10.93 -20.20
CA GLU A 200 -22.93 -10.62 -21.65
C GLU A 200 -22.54 -9.16 -21.90
N GLY A 201 -22.39 -8.78 -23.17
CA GLY A 201 -22.18 -7.40 -23.58
C GLY A 201 -20.84 -6.80 -23.15
N PRO A 202 -20.82 -5.49 -22.83
CA PRO A 202 -19.61 -4.73 -22.49
C PRO A 202 -18.88 -5.26 -21.27
N LEU A 203 -19.61 -5.66 -20.22
CA LEU A 203 -19.02 -6.20 -18.98
C LEU A 203 -18.24 -7.51 -19.26
N LYS A 204 -18.76 -8.39 -20.12
CA LYS A 204 -18.02 -9.60 -20.53
C LYS A 204 -16.70 -9.25 -21.20
N LYS A 205 -16.70 -8.31 -22.13
CA LYS A 205 -15.48 -7.85 -22.82
C LYS A 205 -14.45 -7.31 -21.82
N LEU A 206 -14.91 -6.46 -20.92
CA LEU A 206 -14.10 -5.88 -19.86
C LEU A 206 -13.43 -6.97 -19.01
N LEU A 207 -14.20 -7.92 -18.48
CA LEU A 207 -13.69 -8.98 -17.60
C LEU A 207 -12.65 -9.87 -18.30
N LEU A 208 -12.82 -10.16 -19.59
CA LEU A 208 -11.86 -10.95 -20.37
C LEU A 208 -10.54 -10.20 -20.62
N GLN A 209 -10.58 -8.87 -20.72
CA GLN A 209 -9.39 -8.04 -20.90
C GLN A 209 -8.66 -7.74 -19.59
N LEU A 210 -9.38 -7.65 -18.48
CA LEU A 210 -8.91 -7.15 -17.20
C LEU A 210 -7.61 -7.82 -16.68
N PRO A 211 -7.43 -9.17 -16.73
CA PRO A 211 -6.19 -9.81 -16.26
C PRO A 211 -4.92 -9.39 -17.01
N ARG A 212 -5.09 -8.85 -18.22
CA ARG A 212 -4.01 -8.38 -19.10
C ARG A 212 -3.91 -6.86 -19.15
N SER A 213 -4.77 -6.15 -18.43
CA SER A 213 -4.81 -4.67 -18.40
C SER A 213 -3.76 -4.13 -17.44
N PHE A 214 -2.49 -4.37 -17.80
CA PHE A 214 -1.29 -3.90 -17.13
C PHE A 214 -0.34 -3.31 -18.16
N GLY A 215 0.17 -2.09 -17.91
CA GLY A 215 1.10 -1.42 -18.83
C GLY A 215 1.04 0.10 -18.74
N ASP A 216 1.41 0.75 -19.82
CA ASP A 216 1.43 2.20 -19.95
C ASP A 216 0.03 2.82 -20.13
N ILE A 217 -0.03 4.12 -20.40
CA ILE A 217 -1.27 4.88 -20.53
C ILE A 217 -2.21 4.33 -21.62
N ASN A 218 -1.68 3.65 -22.64
CA ASN A 218 -2.47 3.13 -23.74
C ASN A 218 -3.55 2.14 -23.27
N ILE A 219 -3.29 1.40 -22.18
CA ILE A 219 -4.29 0.47 -21.64
C ILE A 219 -5.54 1.20 -21.12
N ILE A 220 -5.37 2.42 -20.58
CA ILE A 220 -6.52 3.25 -20.17
C ILE A 220 -7.27 3.75 -21.40
N ASP A 221 -6.57 4.26 -22.40
CA ASP A 221 -7.19 4.78 -23.62
C ASP A 221 -7.97 3.69 -24.38
N ASP A 222 -7.42 2.48 -24.45
CA ASP A 222 -8.09 1.35 -25.08
C ASP A 222 -9.31 0.87 -24.26
N MET A 223 -9.16 0.85 -22.93
CA MET A 223 -10.26 0.47 -22.05
C MET A 223 -11.43 1.48 -22.14
N LEU A 224 -11.14 2.78 -22.14
CA LEU A 224 -12.15 3.84 -22.25
C LEU A 224 -12.99 3.75 -23.53
N LYS A 225 -12.42 3.25 -24.65
CA LYS A 225 -13.16 3.05 -25.92
C LYS A 225 -14.26 1.99 -25.81
N SER A 226 -14.08 1.01 -24.94
CA SER A 226 -14.97 -0.16 -24.82
C SER A 226 -15.89 -0.13 -23.59
N LEU A 227 -15.61 0.76 -22.62
CA LEU A 227 -16.44 0.91 -21.43
C LEU A 227 -17.75 1.63 -21.75
N GLU A 228 -18.85 1.18 -21.12
CA GLU A 228 -20.16 1.87 -21.14
C GLU A 228 -20.53 2.43 -19.78
N ASP A 229 -20.13 1.76 -18.69
CA ASP A 229 -20.41 2.21 -17.32
C ASP A 229 -19.71 3.53 -17.01
N GLN A 230 -20.50 4.54 -16.62
CA GLN A 230 -20.01 5.90 -16.40
C GLN A 230 -19.05 6.01 -15.21
N GLN A 231 -19.30 5.27 -14.12
CA GLN A 231 -18.45 5.30 -12.93
C GLN A 231 -17.08 4.66 -13.18
N LEU A 232 -17.05 3.58 -13.98
CA LEU A 232 -15.78 3.00 -14.43
C LEU A 232 -15.00 3.97 -15.32
N LYS A 233 -15.66 4.66 -16.24
CA LYS A 233 -15.02 5.69 -17.09
C LYS A 233 -14.42 6.82 -16.27
N GLU A 234 -15.19 7.38 -15.35
CA GLU A 234 -14.75 8.50 -14.50
C GLU A 234 -13.51 8.12 -13.68
N SER A 235 -13.50 6.91 -13.11
CA SER A 235 -12.35 6.44 -12.34
C SER A 235 -11.08 6.29 -13.18
N LEU A 236 -11.18 5.90 -14.45
CA LEU A 236 -10.03 5.82 -15.36
C LEU A 236 -9.58 7.21 -15.85
N ILE A 237 -10.52 8.12 -16.06
CA ILE A 237 -10.20 9.51 -16.41
C ILE A 237 -9.44 10.20 -15.27
N GLU A 238 -9.86 9.98 -14.02
CA GLU A 238 -9.13 10.48 -12.84
C GLU A 238 -7.68 9.97 -12.81
N LEU A 239 -7.46 8.67 -13.04
CA LEU A 239 -6.10 8.10 -13.11
C LEU A 239 -5.29 8.71 -14.25
N LYS A 240 -5.89 8.88 -15.44
CA LYS A 240 -5.23 9.49 -16.60
C LYS A 240 -4.78 10.91 -16.30
N GLN A 241 -5.67 11.73 -15.72
CA GLN A 241 -5.35 13.11 -15.34
C GLN A 241 -4.18 13.17 -14.35
N LEU A 242 -4.14 12.27 -13.35
CA LEU A 242 -3.01 12.19 -12.43
C LEU A 242 -1.71 11.82 -13.15
N TYR A 243 -1.76 10.83 -14.03
CA TYR A 243 -0.59 10.42 -14.80
C TYR A 243 -0.03 11.53 -15.69
N GLU A 244 -0.89 12.40 -16.23
CA GLU A 244 -0.46 13.56 -17.05
C GLU A 244 0.39 14.55 -16.26
N THR A 245 0.28 14.57 -14.91
CA THR A 245 1.10 15.43 -14.05
C THR A 245 2.47 14.83 -13.70
N ILE A 246 2.70 13.55 -13.99
CA ILE A 246 3.95 12.87 -13.72
C ILE A 246 5.01 13.31 -14.74
N ASN A 247 6.16 13.80 -14.27
CA ASN A 247 7.25 14.25 -15.13
C ASN A 247 8.06 13.08 -15.69
N ASP A 248 8.51 12.18 -14.82
CA ASP A 248 9.25 10.96 -15.19
C ASP A 248 8.32 9.76 -15.24
N LYS A 249 7.77 9.50 -16.41
CA LYS A 249 6.76 8.47 -16.65
C LYS A 249 7.33 7.05 -16.75
N VAL A 250 8.63 6.90 -16.89
CA VAL A 250 9.29 5.60 -17.14
C VAL A 250 9.05 4.59 -16.00
N HIS A 251 8.91 5.09 -14.79
CA HIS A 251 8.68 4.26 -13.60
C HIS A 251 7.21 3.89 -13.39
N PHE A 252 6.27 4.59 -14.03
CA PHE A 252 4.84 4.45 -13.71
C PHE A 252 4.11 3.59 -14.74
N VAL A 253 3.33 2.65 -14.23
CA VAL A 253 2.47 1.76 -15.01
C VAL A 253 1.09 1.66 -14.36
N PHE A 254 0.09 1.27 -15.15
CA PHE A 254 -1.26 1.04 -14.65
C PHE A 254 -1.53 -0.44 -14.44
N ASP A 255 -2.26 -0.76 -13.38
CA ASP A 255 -2.83 -2.07 -13.13
C ASP A 255 -4.33 -1.94 -12.89
N LEU A 256 -5.14 -2.17 -13.92
CA LEU A 256 -6.59 -2.07 -13.81
C LEU A 256 -7.22 -3.27 -13.08
N ALA A 257 -6.46 -4.36 -12.90
CA ALA A 257 -6.86 -5.50 -12.09
C ALA A 257 -6.36 -5.41 -10.63
N MET A 258 -5.74 -4.29 -10.25
CA MET A 258 -5.22 -4.11 -8.89
C MET A 258 -6.32 -4.26 -7.85
N THR A 259 -6.08 -5.13 -6.88
CA THR A 259 -6.94 -5.26 -5.70
C THR A 259 -6.36 -4.46 -4.53
N PRO A 260 -7.20 -3.80 -3.73
CA PRO A 260 -6.72 -3.01 -2.60
C PRO A 260 -5.98 -3.88 -1.59
N SER A 261 -4.84 -3.38 -1.11
CA SER A 261 -4.09 -3.98 0.01
C SER A 261 -4.85 -3.82 1.32
N MET A 262 -5.55 -2.69 1.46
CA MET A 262 -6.34 -2.33 2.63
C MET A 262 -7.78 -2.04 2.20
N LYS A 263 -8.75 -2.56 2.97
CA LYS A 263 -10.19 -2.41 2.64
C LYS A 263 -10.69 -0.96 2.69
N TYR A 264 -9.97 -0.09 3.39
CA TYR A 264 -10.35 1.31 3.53
C TYR A 264 -9.99 2.21 2.34
N TYR A 265 -9.30 1.71 1.31
CA TYR A 265 -8.98 2.54 0.15
C TYR A 265 -10.23 3.01 -0.61
N THR A 266 -10.23 4.30 -0.98
CA THR A 266 -11.39 4.99 -1.60
C THR A 266 -11.08 5.65 -2.94
N GLY A 267 -9.81 5.75 -3.33
CA GLY A 267 -9.37 6.45 -4.54
C GLY A 267 -8.21 5.76 -5.21
N ILE A 268 -7.15 6.53 -5.52
CA ILE A 268 -5.91 5.98 -6.07
C ILE A 268 -5.32 4.93 -5.15
N MET A 269 -4.76 3.87 -5.75
CA MET A 269 -3.95 2.85 -5.09
C MET A 269 -2.57 2.83 -5.73
N ILE A 270 -1.54 2.68 -4.91
CA ILE A 270 -0.13 2.76 -5.31
C ILE A 270 0.60 1.54 -4.78
N LYS A 271 1.36 0.87 -5.65
CA LYS A 271 2.31 -0.19 -5.27
C LYS A 271 3.61 0.01 -6.02
N GLY A 272 4.72 -0.08 -5.31
CA GLY A 272 6.05 -0.06 -5.91
C GLY A 272 6.71 -1.42 -5.85
N TYR A 273 7.37 -1.81 -6.94
CA TYR A 273 8.09 -3.07 -7.09
C TYR A 273 9.46 -2.86 -7.70
N THR A 274 10.34 -3.80 -7.46
CA THR A 274 11.62 -3.95 -8.18
C THR A 274 11.79 -5.41 -8.62
N ILE A 275 12.56 -5.65 -9.67
CA ILE A 275 12.77 -7.01 -10.19
C ILE A 275 13.44 -7.96 -9.19
N ASN A 276 14.19 -7.42 -8.24
CA ASN A 276 14.93 -8.17 -7.24
C ASN A 276 14.15 -8.45 -5.95
N SER A 277 12.87 -8.05 -5.89
CA SER A 277 11.99 -8.34 -4.76
C SER A 277 10.66 -8.92 -5.22
N ALA A 278 10.25 -10.03 -4.59
CA ALA A 278 8.89 -10.55 -4.74
C ALA A 278 7.86 -9.75 -3.93
N GLU A 279 8.34 -8.91 -3.01
CA GLU A 279 7.50 -8.12 -2.10
C GLU A 279 7.43 -6.67 -2.57
N THR A 280 6.35 -5.99 -2.22
CA THR A 280 6.20 -4.55 -2.49
C THR A 280 7.19 -3.74 -1.67
N ILE A 281 7.83 -2.76 -2.31
CA ILE A 281 8.74 -1.80 -1.66
C ILE A 281 8.05 -0.47 -1.32
N ILE A 282 6.94 -0.16 -2.00
CA ILE A 282 6.09 1.01 -1.74
C ILE A 282 4.64 0.55 -1.72
N THR A 283 3.86 1.02 -0.75
CA THR A 283 2.42 0.75 -0.69
C THR A 283 1.70 1.99 -0.19
N GLY A 284 0.61 2.37 -0.87
CA GLY A 284 -0.16 3.54 -0.49
C GLY A 284 -1.50 3.66 -1.20
N GLY A 285 -2.21 4.73 -0.89
CA GLY A 285 -3.47 5.06 -1.51
C GLY A 285 -4.31 6.05 -0.72
N ARG A 286 -5.43 6.46 -1.32
CA ARG A 286 -6.43 7.35 -0.70
C ARG A 286 -7.40 6.56 0.17
N TYR A 287 -7.69 7.09 1.37
CA TYR A 287 -8.52 6.40 2.38
C TYR A 287 -9.45 7.36 3.15
N ASP A 288 -10.21 8.16 2.43
CA ASP A 288 -11.05 9.23 2.98
C ASP A 288 -12.04 8.77 4.07
N HIS A 289 -12.48 7.49 4.04
CA HIS A 289 -13.46 6.97 4.98
C HIS A 289 -12.87 6.41 6.27
N LEU A 290 -11.58 6.17 6.34
CA LEU A 290 -10.94 5.66 7.56
C LEU A 290 -11.14 6.63 8.74
N MET A 291 -11.04 7.93 8.48
CA MET A 291 -11.19 8.96 9.51
C MET A 291 -12.57 9.02 10.14
N ASN A 292 -13.61 8.50 9.46
CA ASN A 292 -14.98 8.45 10.00
C ASN A 292 -15.08 7.55 11.23
N HIS A 293 -14.28 6.47 11.31
CA HIS A 293 -14.20 5.61 12.49
C HIS A 293 -13.73 6.38 13.73
N PHE A 294 -12.99 7.45 13.52
CA PHE A 294 -12.50 8.35 14.57
C PHE A 294 -13.35 9.62 14.71
N GLN A 295 -14.59 9.61 14.20
CA GLN A 295 -15.54 10.75 14.23
C GLN A 295 -14.97 12.02 13.57
N LYS A 296 -14.10 11.86 12.57
CA LYS A 296 -13.54 12.95 11.76
C LYS A 296 -13.90 12.72 10.30
N ASN A 297 -14.53 13.70 9.67
CA ASN A 297 -14.79 13.69 8.23
C ASN A 297 -13.65 14.45 7.53
N VAL A 298 -12.53 13.79 7.35
CA VAL A 298 -11.30 14.37 6.82
C VAL A 298 -10.76 13.46 5.71
N PRO A 299 -10.62 13.97 4.48
CA PRO A 299 -10.01 13.19 3.41
C PRO A 299 -8.54 12.90 3.73
N ALA A 300 -8.08 11.72 3.31
CA ALA A 300 -6.72 11.30 3.64
C ALA A 300 -6.10 10.44 2.54
N ILE A 301 -4.80 10.64 2.34
CA ILE A 301 -3.97 9.84 1.45
C ILE A 301 -2.58 9.69 2.06
N GLY A 302 -1.95 8.53 1.87
CA GLY A 302 -0.59 8.31 2.33
C GLY A 302 0.07 7.15 1.62
N PHE A 303 1.37 7.01 1.84
CA PHE A 303 2.13 5.86 1.37
C PHE A 303 3.34 5.61 2.26
N SER A 304 3.84 4.38 2.21
CA SER A 304 5.02 3.96 2.94
C SER A 304 6.02 3.23 2.04
N TYR A 305 7.29 3.41 2.34
CA TYR A 305 8.40 2.57 1.88
C TYR A 305 8.63 1.46 2.89
N ASP A 306 8.78 0.23 2.42
CA ASP A 306 9.31 -0.86 3.24
C ASP A 306 10.82 -0.94 3.06
N LEU A 307 11.55 -0.29 3.99
CA LEU A 307 13.01 -0.21 3.92
C LEU A 307 13.67 -1.59 4.11
N SER A 308 13.00 -2.51 4.81
CA SER A 308 13.49 -3.88 4.95
C SER A 308 13.47 -4.63 3.60
N HIS A 309 12.42 -4.43 2.80
CA HIS A 309 12.33 -5.03 1.46
C HIS A 309 13.27 -4.34 0.46
N ILE A 310 13.45 -3.02 0.59
CA ILE A 310 14.41 -2.26 -0.23
C ILE A 310 15.83 -2.76 0.00
N LEU A 311 16.25 -2.93 1.26
CA LEU A 311 17.57 -3.47 1.59
C LEU A 311 17.78 -4.86 1.01
N LYS A 312 16.83 -5.77 1.19
CA LYS A 312 16.90 -7.13 0.61
C LYS A 312 17.02 -7.13 -0.92
N ALA A 313 16.37 -6.16 -1.57
CA ALA A 313 16.47 -6.03 -3.02
C ALA A 313 17.86 -5.52 -3.45
N LEU A 314 18.44 -4.58 -2.70
CA LEU A 314 19.80 -4.07 -2.94
C LEU A 314 20.87 -5.16 -2.73
N GLU A 315 20.75 -5.96 -1.66
CA GLU A 315 21.62 -7.13 -1.43
C GLU A 315 21.67 -8.07 -2.64
N LYS A 316 20.49 -8.40 -3.18
CA LYS A 316 20.42 -9.25 -4.39
C LYS A 316 20.99 -8.60 -5.64
N GLU A 317 20.89 -7.26 -5.76
CA GLU A 317 21.50 -6.53 -6.87
C GLU A 317 23.03 -6.57 -6.80
N GLU A 318 23.60 -6.55 -5.59
CA GLU A 318 25.03 -6.69 -5.37
C GLU A 318 25.49 -8.11 -5.73
N GLU A 319 24.82 -9.16 -5.21
CA GLU A 319 25.13 -10.56 -5.49
C GLU A 319 25.08 -10.92 -7.00
N THR A 320 24.23 -10.25 -7.78
CA THR A 320 24.10 -10.53 -9.22
C THR A 320 25.14 -9.79 -10.08
N ASN A 321 25.89 -8.83 -9.52
CA ASN A 321 26.94 -8.08 -10.23
C ASN A 321 28.36 -8.63 -9.97
N ASP A 322 28.50 -9.52 -8.97
CA ASP A 322 29.73 -10.28 -8.69
C ASP A 322 29.71 -11.63 -9.44
#